data_6e308d42b086e48aaf8558d63675cc93
#
_entry.id   6e308d42b086e48aaf8558d63675cc93
#
_cell.length_a   1.000
_cell.length_b   1.000
_cell.length_c   1.000
_cell.angle_alpha   90.00
_cell.angle_beta   90.00
_cell.angle_gamma   90.00
#
_symmetry.space_group_name_H-M   'P 1'
#
loop_
_entity.id
_entity.type
_entity.pdbx_description
1 polymer ?
#
loop_
_entity_poly.entity_id
_entity_poly.type
_entity_poly.pdbx_seq_one_letter_code
_entity_poly.pdbx_strand_id
1 'polypeptide(L)'
;MIQLTDEPIDAQRLLQLAQQPEAGAVLLFLGTTRKFTDERETVELQYDAYREMAVRELEKLEREARRRWPIVECGIVHRLGLVPLAEASVAIVVSSPHRDEAFAAGRWLIDTLKESVPIWKQEHWADGAVEWVHPSATGSNPVTPRCSEGSGQILRSTSE
;
A
#
# COMPACT_ATOMS: atom_id res chain seq x y z
N MET A 1 7.84 14.05 -0.66
CA MET A 1 8.79 12.92 -0.74
C MET A 1 8.02 11.65 -1.08
N ILE A 2 8.40 10.92 -2.16
CA ILE A 2 7.77 9.65 -2.57
C ILE A 2 8.81 8.55 -2.50
N GLN A 3 8.48 7.43 -1.84
CA GLN A 3 9.42 6.33 -1.66
C GLN A 3 8.72 4.97 -1.58
N LEU A 4 9.27 3.97 -2.28
CA LEU A 4 9.05 2.54 -2.01
C LEU A 4 10.29 1.99 -1.31
N THR A 5 10.11 1.24 -0.22
CA THR A 5 11.20 0.70 0.60
C THR A 5 10.93 -0.75 0.97
N ASP A 6 11.99 -1.54 1.13
CA ASP A 6 11.93 -2.88 1.70
C ASP A 6 12.22 -2.86 3.22
N GLU A 7 12.64 -1.71 3.73
CA GLU A 7 12.97 -1.49 5.13
C GLU A 7 11.79 -0.93 5.94
N PRO A 8 11.80 -1.07 7.27
CA PRO A 8 10.81 -0.43 8.14
C PRO A 8 10.71 1.08 7.90
N ILE A 9 9.48 1.58 7.95
CA ILE A 9 9.20 3.00 7.69
C ILE A 9 9.65 3.86 8.88
N ASP A 10 10.51 4.83 8.62
CA ASP A 10 10.91 5.84 9.61
C ASP A 10 9.88 6.98 9.70
N ALA A 11 8.90 6.79 10.59
CA ALA A 11 7.84 7.78 10.84
C ALA A 11 8.37 9.09 11.41
N GLN A 12 9.47 9.05 12.18
CA GLN A 12 10.06 10.24 12.77
C GLN A 12 10.68 11.14 11.69
N ARG A 13 11.37 10.54 10.72
CA ARG A 13 11.91 11.27 9.57
C ARG A 13 10.82 11.95 8.76
N LEU A 14 9.68 11.28 8.57
CA LEU A 14 8.53 11.88 7.89
C LEU A 14 7.95 13.07 8.64
N LEU A 15 7.82 12.99 9.96
CA LEU A 15 7.37 14.11 10.78
C LEU A 15 8.33 15.29 10.70
N GLN A 16 9.64 15.05 10.76
CA GLN A 16 10.65 16.10 10.61
C GLN A 16 10.58 16.81 9.26
N LEU A 17 10.34 16.05 8.18
CA LEU A 17 10.14 16.63 6.84
C LEU A 17 8.94 17.58 6.80
N ALA A 18 7.85 17.23 7.46
CA ALA A 18 6.59 17.97 7.40
C ALA A 18 6.52 19.15 8.37
N GLN A 19 7.42 19.23 9.35
CA GLN A 19 7.51 20.34 10.30
C GLN A 19 8.15 21.58 9.66
N GLN A 20 7.33 22.38 9.02
CA GLN A 20 7.75 23.61 8.35
C GLN A 20 7.13 24.85 9.03
N PRO A 21 7.80 26.01 9.00
CA PRO A 21 7.30 27.22 9.66
C PRO A 21 5.92 27.69 9.17
N GLU A 22 5.58 27.39 7.92
CA GLU A 22 4.32 27.74 7.28
C GLU A 22 3.17 26.79 7.63
N ALA A 23 3.49 25.66 8.28
CA ALA A 23 2.51 24.64 8.63
C ALA A 23 1.91 24.89 10.01
N GLY A 24 0.60 25.13 10.06
CA GLY A 24 -0.17 25.16 11.31
C GLY A 24 -0.73 23.78 11.72
N ALA A 25 -0.67 22.80 10.82
CA ALA A 25 -1.12 21.43 11.06
C ALA A 25 -0.21 20.42 10.34
N VAL A 26 0.13 19.33 11.03
CA VAL A 26 0.84 18.18 10.50
C VAL A 26 0.03 16.94 10.80
N LEU A 27 -0.36 16.19 9.76
CA LEU A 27 -1.02 14.90 9.86
C LEU A 27 -0.03 13.81 9.46
N LEU A 28 0.15 12.81 10.30
CA LEU A 28 0.81 11.56 9.95
C LEU A 28 -0.19 10.42 10.03
N PHE A 29 -0.40 9.73 8.91
CA PHE A 29 -1.15 8.49 8.84
C PHE A 29 -0.18 7.32 8.70
N LEU A 30 -0.39 6.28 9.53
CA LEU A 30 0.31 5.00 9.43
C LEU A 30 -0.71 3.89 9.21
N GLY A 31 -0.62 3.20 8.08
CA GLY A 31 -1.36 1.96 7.85
C GLY A 31 -0.54 0.78 8.35
N THR A 32 -1.02 0.11 9.43
CA THR A 32 -0.30 -0.97 10.09
C THR A 32 -0.95 -2.33 9.83
N THR A 33 -0.14 -3.40 9.93
CA THR A 33 -0.63 -4.78 9.89
C THR A 33 -1.39 -5.10 11.16
N ARG A 34 -2.68 -5.37 11.06
CA ARG A 34 -3.53 -5.74 12.20
C ARG A 34 -3.62 -7.26 12.35
N LYS A 35 -3.81 -7.72 13.58
CA LYS A 35 -3.87 -9.15 13.92
C LYS A 35 -5.11 -9.85 13.34
N PHE A 36 -6.25 -9.18 13.23
CA PHE A 36 -7.49 -9.78 12.76
C PHE A 36 -8.05 -9.06 11.54
N THR A 37 -8.47 -9.84 10.54
CA THR A 37 -9.22 -9.39 9.36
C THR A 37 -10.43 -10.32 9.20
N ASP A 38 -11.66 -9.78 9.33
CA ASP A 38 -12.92 -10.53 9.22
C ASP A 38 -12.93 -11.82 10.07
N GLU A 39 -12.55 -11.70 11.35
CA GLU A 39 -12.46 -12.80 12.34
C GLU A 39 -11.32 -13.81 12.10
N ARG A 40 -10.59 -13.73 10.99
CA ARG A 40 -9.41 -14.54 10.74
C ARG A 40 -8.16 -13.89 11.32
N GLU A 41 -7.28 -14.70 11.88
CA GLU A 41 -6.01 -14.24 12.43
C GLU A 41 -4.94 -14.15 11.35
N THR A 42 -4.42 -12.94 11.16
CA THR A 42 -3.30 -12.64 10.27
C THR A 42 -1.98 -12.81 11.03
N VAL A 43 -0.99 -13.45 10.42
CA VAL A 43 0.38 -13.57 10.97
C VAL A 43 1.24 -12.42 10.47
N GLU A 44 1.20 -12.15 9.18
CA GLU A 44 1.95 -11.09 8.52
C GLU A 44 1.30 -10.74 7.17
N LEU A 45 1.68 -9.62 6.61
CA LEU A 45 1.33 -9.24 5.24
C LEU A 45 2.60 -9.21 4.39
N GLN A 46 2.44 -9.56 3.12
CA GLN A 46 3.48 -9.35 2.12
C GLN A 46 2.95 -8.39 1.05
N TYR A 47 3.76 -7.39 0.71
CA TYR A 47 3.44 -6.44 -0.35
C TYR A 47 4.39 -6.60 -1.52
N ASP A 48 3.84 -6.53 -2.72
CA ASP A 48 4.60 -6.49 -3.97
C ASP A 48 4.06 -5.37 -4.87
N ALA A 49 4.91 -4.87 -5.78
CA ALA A 49 4.53 -3.77 -6.66
C ALA A 49 5.33 -3.80 -7.97
N TYR A 50 4.68 -3.33 -9.04
CA TYR A 50 5.44 -2.87 -10.19
C TYR A 50 6.04 -1.49 -9.87
N ARG A 51 7.27 -1.51 -9.34
CA ARG A 51 7.92 -0.37 -8.67
C ARG A 51 7.90 0.91 -9.50
N GLU A 52 8.30 0.85 -10.77
CA GLU A 52 8.34 2.06 -11.62
C GLU A 52 6.96 2.69 -11.81
N MET A 53 5.94 1.87 -12.07
CA MET A 53 4.58 2.35 -12.23
C MET A 53 4.02 2.84 -10.90
N ALA A 54 4.25 2.12 -9.81
CA ALA A 54 3.79 2.52 -8.48
C ALA A 54 4.36 3.89 -8.06
N VAL A 55 5.65 4.13 -8.27
CA VAL A 55 6.27 5.44 -8.00
C VAL A 55 5.61 6.55 -8.83
N ARG A 56 5.42 6.33 -10.14
CA ARG A 56 4.77 7.31 -11.03
C ARG A 56 3.34 7.65 -10.59
N GLU A 57 2.57 6.63 -10.19
CA GLU A 57 1.20 6.85 -9.71
C GLU A 57 1.21 7.60 -8.36
N LEU A 58 2.09 7.25 -7.42
CA LEU A 58 2.25 7.99 -6.16
C LEU A 58 2.64 9.46 -6.39
N GLU A 59 3.53 9.75 -7.35
CA GLU A 59 3.88 11.11 -7.73
C GLU A 59 2.71 11.87 -8.35
N LYS A 60 1.84 11.20 -9.12
CA LYS A 60 0.61 11.82 -9.63
C LYS A 60 -0.34 12.18 -8.50
N LEU A 61 -0.51 11.28 -7.52
CA LEU A 61 -1.35 11.55 -6.36
C LEU A 61 -0.83 12.76 -5.56
N GLU A 62 0.46 12.83 -5.31
CA GLU A 62 1.07 13.93 -4.59
C GLU A 62 0.84 15.26 -5.34
N ARG A 63 1.08 15.31 -6.65
CA ARG A 63 0.82 16.50 -7.46
C ARG A 63 -0.67 16.89 -7.45
N GLU A 64 -1.58 15.93 -7.55
CA GLU A 64 -3.01 16.22 -7.53
C GLU A 64 -3.48 16.71 -6.15
N ALA A 65 -2.93 16.16 -5.06
CA ALA A 65 -3.20 16.67 -3.72
C ALA A 65 -2.78 18.12 -3.55
N ARG A 66 -1.58 18.50 -4.04
CA ARG A 66 -1.09 19.88 -4.02
C ARG A 66 -1.92 20.83 -4.88
N ARG A 67 -2.60 20.35 -5.90
CA ARG A 67 -3.54 21.16 -6.69
C ARG A 67 -4.85 21.43 -5.98
N ARG A 68 -5.29 20.51 -5.12
CA ARG A 68 -6.58 20.57 -4.42
C ARG A 68 -6.52 21.31 -3.10
N TRP A 69 -5.40 21.19 -2.40
CA TRP A 69 -5.22 21.76 -1.07
C TRP A 69 -3.91 22.54 -0.95
N PRO A 70 -3.86 23.54 -0.06
CA PRO A 70 -2.66 24.33 0.20
C PRO A 70 -1.67 23.51 1.04
N ILE A 71 -1.10 22.46 0.47
CA ILE A 71 -0.14 21.58 1.12
C ILE A 71 1.22 22.28 1.18
N VAL A 72 1.78 22.39 2.38
CA VAL A 72 3.14 22.87 2.62
C VAL A 72 4.13 21.75 2.29
N GLU A 73 3.95 20.58 2.92
CA GLU A 73 4.78 19.41 2.64
C GLU A 73 3.93 18.12 2.55
N CYS A 74 4.39 17.18 1.71
CA CYS A 74 3.75 15.90 1.52
C CYS A 74 4.81 14.80 1.37
N GLY A 75 4.64 13.72 2.12
CA GLY A 75 5.45 12.52 2.00
C GLY A 75 4.58 11.27 1.94
N ILE A 76 4.90 10.36 1.03
CA ILE A 76 4.26 9.05 0.91
C ILE A 76 5.35 7.99 0.84
N VAL A 77 5.33 7.07 1.79
CA VAL A 77 6.24 5.92 1.82
C VAL A 77 5.43 4.64 1.89
N HIS A 78 5.70 3.71 1.00
CA HIS A 78 5.11 2.36 1.07
C HIS A 78 6.21 1.33 1.20
N ARG A 79 6.07 0.42 2.20
CA ARG A 79 6.96 -0.71 2.41
C ARG A 79 6.50 -1.90 1.56
N LEU A 80 7.46 -2.55 0.91
CA LEU A 80 7.29 -3.79 0.18
C LEU A 80 7.93 -4.96 0.94
N GLY A 81 7.66 -6.18 0.49
CA GLY A 81 8.11 -7.38 1.19
C GLY A 81 7.25 -7.70 2.42
N LEU A 82 7.82 -8.41 3.36
CA LEU A 82 7.14 -8.85 4.59
C LEU A 82 6.97 -7.69 5.58
N VAL A 83 5.73 -7.54 6.08
CA VAL A 83 5.37 -6.55 7.08
C VAL A 83 4.72 -7.27 8.27
N PRO A 84 5.45 -7.44 9.38
CA PRO A 84 4.96 -8.08 10.59
C PRO A 84 3.76 -7.35 11.22
N LEU A 85 3.10 -8.00 12.19
CA LEU A 85 2.03 -7.39 12.98
C LEU A 85 2.51 -6.10 13.66
N ALA A 86 1.61 -5.13 13.71
CA ALA A 86 1.82 -3.79 14.28
C ALA A 86 2.84 -2.90 13.56
N GLU A 87 3.56 -3.41 12.55
CA GLU A 87 4.44 -2.59 11.74
C GLU A 87 3.69 -1.87 10.61
N ALA A 88 4.21 -0.69 10.23
CA ALA A 88 3.62 0.11 9.18
C ALA A 88 4.00 -0.41 7.79
N SER A 89 2.99 -0.61 6.94
CA SER A 89 3.15 -0.89 5.51
C SER A 89 3.11 0.37 4.65
N VAL A 90 2.40 1.40 5.10
CA VAL A 90 2.29 2.68 4.41
C VAL A 90 2.32 3.82 5.42
N ALA A 91 2.99 4.89 5.06
CA ALA A 91 2.95 6.15 5.78
C ALA A 91 2.65 7.31 4.83
N ILE A 92 1.77 8.20 5.25
CA ILE A 92 1.47 9.44 4.56
C ILE A 92 1.61 10.58 5.57
N VAL A 93 2.46 11.55 5.26
CA VAL A 93 2.54 12.78 6.02
C VAL A 93 2.09 13.95 5.15
N VAL A 94 1.24 14.81 5.71
CA VAL A 94 0.77 16.03 5.07
C VAL A 94 0.87 17.16 6.08
N SER A 95 1.45 18.27 5.67
CA SER A 95 1.35 19.52 6.42
C SER A 95 0.65 20.59 5.60
N SER A 96 -0.11 21.45 6.28
CA SER A 96 -0.85 22.56 5.69
C SER A 96 -1.00 23.71 6.69
N PRO A 97 -1.38 24.93 6.25
CA PRO A 97 -1.64 26.05 7.17
C PRO A 97 -2.72 25.74 8.21
N HIS A 98 -3.74 24.95 7.84
CA HIS A 98 -4.86 24.61 8.73
C HIS A 98 -5.15 23.12 8.72
N ARG A 99 -5.77 22.63 9.83
CA ARG A 99 -6.04 21.20 10.05
C ARG A 99 -7.03 20.60 9.05
N ASP A 100 -8.02 21.35 8.62
CA ASP A 100 -9.10 20.83 7.77
C ASP A 100 -8.55 20.32 6.42
N GLU A 101 -7.64 21.06 5.82
CA GLU A 101 -6.95 20.68 4.59
C GLU A 101 -5.98 19.51 4.82
N ALA A 102 -5.28 19.48 5.95
CA ALA A 102 -4.39 18.36 6.29
C ALA A 102 -5.16 17.05 6.40
N PHE A 103 -6.30 17.05 7.10
CA PHE A 103 -7.17 15.87 7.23
C PHE A 103 -7.80 15.48 5.89
N ALA A 104 -8.32 16.46 5.13
CA ALA A 104 -8.94 16.19 3.83
C ALA A 104 -7.94 15.60 2.84
N ALA A 105 -6.75 16.19 2.72
CA ALA A 105 -5.70 15.72 1.83
C ALA A 105 -5.17 14.35 2.26
N GLY A 106 -4.88 14.14 3.55
CA GLY A 106 -4.38 12.87 4.05
C GLY A 106 -5.35 11.72 3.84
N ARG A 107 -6.65 11.95 4.08
CA ARG A 107 -7.69 10.96 3.81
C ARG A 107 -7.78 10.65 2.32
N TRP A 108 -7.88 11.67 1.49
CA TRP A 108 -7.97 11.46 0.04
C TRP A 108 -6.76 10.71 -0.53
N LEU A 109 -5.55 11.04 -0.05
CA LEU A 109 -4.32 10.35 -0.48
C LEU A 109 -4.35 8.86 -0.16
N ILE A 110 -4.71 8.46 1.06
CA ILE A 110 -4.73 7.03 1.41
C ILE A 110 -5.85 6.28 0.68
N ASP A 111 -7.04 6.87 0.56
CA ASP A 111 -8.17 6.24 -0.12
C ASP A 111 -7.83 6.03 -1.61
N THR A 112 -7.33 7.06 -2.30
CA THR A 112 -6.96 6.97 -3.72
C THR A 112 -5.74 6.07 -3.96
N LEU A 113 -4.74 6.08 -3.07
CA LEU A 113 -3.60 5.17 -3.15
C LEU A 113 -4.05 3.71 -3.19
N LYS A 114 -4.96 3.34 -2.29
CA LYS A 114 -5.49 1.97 -2.22
C LYS A 114 -6.29 1.55 -3.45
N GLU A 115 -6.86 2.49 -4.17
CA GLU A 115 -7.67 2.23 -5.37
C GLU A 115 -6.85 2.18 -6.66
N SER A 116 -5.83 3.04 -6.79
CA SER A 116 -5.18 3.34 -8.06
C SER A 116 -3.73 2.91 -8.19
N VAL A 117 -3.00 2.76 -7.07
CA VAL A 117 -1.58 2.44 -7.13
C VAL A 117 -1.39 0.93 -7.25
N PRO A 118 -0.59 0.43 -8.23
CA PRO A 118 -0.39 -1.00 -8.45
C PRO A 118 0.56 -1.60 -7.39
N ILE A 119 0.01 -1.77 -6.19
CA ILE A 119 0.63 -2.45 -5.06
C ILE A 119 -0.33 -3.57 -4.63
N TRP A 120 0.17 -4.80 -4.60
CA TRP A 120 -0.60 -5.99 -4.25
C TRP A 120 -0.27 -6.43 -2.84
N LYS A 121 -1.29 -6.92 -2.13
CA LYS A 121 -1.18 -7.45 -0.78
C LYS A 121 -1.44 -8.95 -0.78
N GLN A 122 -0.53 -9.71 -0.21
CA GLN A 122 -0.73 -11.11 0.15
C GLN A 122 -0.91 -11.21 1.65
N GLU A 123 -1.92 -11.93 2.10
CA GLU A 123 -2.23 -12.12 3.50
C GLU A 123 -1.86 -13.54 3.91
N HIS A 124 -1.02 -13.65 4.95
CA HIS A 124 -0.59 -14.91 5.54
C HIS A 124 -1.41 -15.14 6.81
N TRP A 125 -2.22 -16.19 6.81
CA TRP A 125 -3.14 -16.51 7.89
C TRP A 125 -2.52 -17.48 8.90
N ALA A 126 -3.01 -17.47 10.15
CA ALA A 126 -2.53 -18.36 11.21
C ALA A 126 -2.83 -19.85 10.93
N ASP A 127 -3.81 -20.16 10.09
CA ASP A 127 -4.13 -21.51 9.62
C ASP A 127 -3.18 -22.04 8.53
N GLY A 128 -2.20 -21.24 8.12
CA GLY A 128 -1.23 -21.53 7.07
C GLY A 128 -1.70 -21.20 5.65
N ALA A 129 -2.93 -20.69 5.50
CA ALA A 129 -3.41 -20.21 4.20
C ALA A 129 -2.71 -18.94 3.79
N VAL A 130 -2.52 -18.75 2.48
CA VAL A 130 -1.91 -17.57 1.89
C VAL A 130 -2.80 -17.08 0.76
N GLU A 131 -3.24 -15.84 0.81
CA GLU A 131 -4.21 -15.29 -0.15
C GLU A 131 -3.76 -13.93 -0.68
N TRP A 132 -3.84 -13.75 -2.01
CA TRP A 132 -3.68 -12.43 -2.62
C TRP A 132 -4.97 -11.61 -2.47
N VAL A 133 -4.86 -10.43 -1.90
CA VAL A 133 -5.99 -9.51 -1.74
C VAL A 133 -5.77 -8.30 -2.67
N HIS A 134 -6.67 -8.14 -3.62
CA HIS A 134 -6.63 -6.98 -4.52
C HIS A 134 -7.09 -5.71 -3.78
N PRO A 135 -6.44 -4.54 -3.98
CA PRO A 135 -6.82 -3.30 -3.30
C PRO A 135 -8.27 -2.87 -3.52
N SER A 136 -8.86 -3.19 -4.69
CA SER A 136 -10.24 -2.89 -5.04
C SER A 136 -11.28 -3.89 -4.52
N ALA A 137 -10.88 -4.93 -3.79
CA ALA A 137 -11.78 -5.95 -3.25
C ALA A 137 -12.26 -5.61 -1.83
N THR A 138 -12.70 -4.38 -1.58
CA THR A 138 -13.58 -4.08 -0.45
C THR A 138 -15.00 -4.51 -0.84
N GLY A 139 -15.20 -5.81 -1.00
CA GLY A 139 -16.48 -6.42 -1.35
C GLY A 139 -16.28 -7.66 -2.21
N SER A 140 -16.19 -8.84 -1.56
CA SER A 140 -16.43 -10.18 -2.10
C SER A 140 -15.63 -10.66 -3.31
N ASN A 141 -14.83 -11.62 -3.06
CA ASN A 141 -14.27 -12.79 -3.75
C ASN A 141 -12.75 -12.76 -4.01
N PRO A 142 -12.03 -13.77 -3.47
CA PRO A 142 -10.64 -14.00 -3.82
C PRO A 142 -10.54 -14.49 -5.26
N VAL A 143 -9.83 -13.76 -6.10
CA VAL A 143 -9.45 -14.22 -7.44
C VAL A 143 -8.18 -15.05 -7.29
N THR A 144 -8.33 -16.36 -7.31
CA THR A 144 -7.20 -17.31 -7.41
C THR A 144 -6.57 -17.18 -8.79
N PRO A 145 -5.29 -16.84 -8.93
CA PRO A 145 -4.61 -16.97 -10.22
C PRO A 145 -4.53 -18.45 -10.60
N ARG A 146 -5.14 -18.83 -11.71
CA ARG A 146 -4.94 -20.18 -12.26
C ARG A 146 -3.50 -20.31 -12.73
N CYS A 147 -2.72 -21.15 -12.06
CA CYS A 147 -1.51 -21.69 -12.64
C CYS A 147 -1.91 -22.44 -13.91
N SER A 148 -1.39 -22.04 -15.06
CA SER A 148 -1.50 -22.77 -16.32
C SER A 148 -0.72 -24.07 -16.19
N GLU A 149 -1.43 -25.18 -15.95
CA GLU A 149 -0.86 -26.50 -16.12
C GLU A 149 -0.54 -26.69 -17.60
N GLY A 150 0.76 -26.83 -17.90
CA GLY A 150 1.25 -27.20 -19.21
C GLY A 150 0.80 -28.61 -19.55
N SER A 151 -0.05 -28.74 -20.55
CA SER A 151 -0.47 -30.01 -21.13
C SER A 151 0.73 -30.70 -21.79
N GLY A 152 1.32 -31.65 -21.10
CA GLY A 152 2.23 -32.64 -21.69
C GLY A 152 1.42 -33.64 -22.52
N GLN A 153 1.41 -33.48 -23.83
CA GLN A 153 0.93 -34.51 -24.74
C GLN A 153 1.96 -35.65 -24.83
N ILE A 154 1.60 -36.79 -24.25
CA ILE A 154 2.33 -38.05 -24.48
C ILE A 154 1.83 -38.64 -25.81
N LEU A 155 2.69 -38.59 -26.82
CA LEU A 155 2.52 -39.35 -28.06
C LEU A 155 2.75 -40.84 -27.76
N ARG A 156 1.69 -41.63 -27.84
CA ARG A 156 1.81 -43.07 -27.92
C ARG A 156 1.95 -43.48 -29.39
N SER A 157 3.12 -44.02 -29.72
CA SER A 157 3.35 -44.77 -30.95
C SER A 157 2.65 -46.12 -30.83
N THR A 158 1.78 -46.46 -31.77
CA THR A 158 1.36 -47.84 -32.05
C THR A 158 1.98 -48.27 -33.36
N SER A 159 2.80 -49.32 -33.26
CA SER A 159 3.26 -50.13 -34.38
C SER A 159 2.14 -51.08 -34.79
N GLU A 160 1.83 -51.12 -36.06
CA GLU A 160 1.67 -52.29 -36.94
C GLU A 160 1.31 -51.78 -38.34
#